data_c9dce6bf9e08d9ad73aed487dc95d22a
#
_entry.id   c9dce6bf9e08d9ad73aed487dc95d22a
#
_cell.length_a   1.000
_cell.length_b   1.000
_cell.length_c   1.000
_cell.angle_alpha   90.00
_cell.angle_beta   90.00
_cell.angle_gamma   90.00
#
_symmetry.space_group_name_H-M   'P 1'
#
loop_
_entity.id
_entity.type
_entity.pdbx_description
1 polymer ?
#
loop_
_entity_poly.entity_id
_entity_poly.type
_entity_poly.pdbx_seq_one_letter_code
_entity_poly.pdbx_strand_id
1 'polypeptide(L)'
;QLMRRSADGLMDGSLPAEKLAEIEAVLAKYRQQGIAFHALRTRQAGSRSFVMVHVLVPGDWSVRQAHDWAERIEAELREVLGHAHVTTHLEPVEDPLSMIDQELDRPAP
;
A
#
# COMPACT_ATOMS: atom_id res chain seq x y z
N GLN A 1 10.89 4.69 24.98
CA GLN A 1 10.38 5.30 24.84
C GLN A 1 10.23 6.73 24.40
N LEU A 2 10.58 7.69 25.22
CA LEU A 2 10.38 9.08 24.86
C LEU A 2 11.19 9.47 23.62
N MET A 3 12.46 9.08 23.61
CA MET A 3 13.34 9.40 22.49
C MET A 3 12.86 8.72 21.19
N ARG A 4 12.42 7.50 21.31
CA ARG A 4 11.91 6.78 20.14
C ARG A 4 10.66 7.45 19.59
N ARG A 5 9.77 7.87 20.46
CA ARG A 5 8.56 8.57 20.04
C ARG A 5 8.87 9.87 19.32
N SER A 6 9.85 10.62 19.81
CA SER A 6 10.26 11.85 19.18
C SER A 6 10.84 11.59 17.80
N ALA A 7 11.67 10.55 17.67
CA ALA A 7 12.25 10.20 16.38
C ALA A 7 11.17 9.78 15.38
N ASP A 8 10.20 8.99 15.82
CA ASP A 8 9.10 8.57 14.95
C ASP A 8 8.28 9.78 14.51
N GLY A 9 8.02 10.71 15.40
CA GLY A 9 7.27 11.91 15.07
C GLY A 9 7.96 12.79 14.05
N LEU A 10 9.30 12.88 14.15
CA LEU A 10 10.10 13.68 13.23
C LEU A 10 10.27 12.98 11.88
N MET A 11 10.27 11.67 11.85
CA MET A 11 10.53 10.89 10.66
C MET A 11 9.27 10.30 10.04
N ASP A 12 8.09 10.74 10.46
CA ASP A 12 6.82 10.25 9.94
C ASP A 12 6.72 8.73 10.07
N GLY A 13 6.49 8.26 11.28
CA GLY A 13 6.39 6.84 11.53
C GLY A 13 5.23 6.17 10.80
N SER A 14 5.23 4.85 10.83
CA SER A 14 4.17 4.04 10.25
C SER A 14 2.83 4.32 10.94
N LEU A 15 1.73 3.91 10.28
CA LEU A 15 0.39 4.08 10.84
C LEU A 15 0.19 3.22 12.08
N PRO A 16 -0.75 3.61 12.96
CA PRO A 16 -1.09 2.77 14.11
C PRO A 16 -1.59 1.40 13.70
N ALA A 17 -1.46 0.43 14.61
CA ALA A 17 -1.81 -0.95 14.33
C ALA A 17 -3.26 -1.13 13.86
N GLU A 18 -4.21 -0.40 14.45
CA GLU A 18 -5.60 -0.53 14.03
C GLU A 18 -5.82 -0.03 12.61
N LYS A 19 -5.06 0.98 12.18
CA LYS A 19 -5.15 1.46 10.80
C LYS A 19 -4.53 0.46 9.83
N LEU A 20 -3.42 -0.14 10.22
CA LEU A 20 -2.80 -1.19 9.41
C LEU A 20 -3.73 -2.38 9.24
N ALA A 21 -4.47 -2.72 10.30
CA ALA A 21 -5.45 -3.80 10.23
C ALA A 21 -6.59 -3.47 9.27
N GLU A 22 -7.04 -2.21 9.25
CA GLU A 22 -8.06 -1.78 8.30
C GLU A 22 -7.56 -1.89 6.86
N ILE A 23 -6.32 -1.50 6.62
CA ILE A 23 -5.70 -1.64 5.29
C ILE A 23 -5.67 -3.11 4.90
N GLU A 24 -5.20 -3.96 5.79
CA GLU A 24 -5.09 -5.39 5.49
C GLU A 24 -6.46 -6.01 5.19
N ALA A 25 -7.50 -5.61 5.90
CA ALA A 25 -8.84 -6.10 5.65
C ALA A 25 -9.33 -5.75 4.24
N VAL A 26 -9.03 -4.52 3.78
CA VAL A 26 -9.37 -4.12 2.42
C VAL A 26 -8.61 -4.95 1.40
N LEU A 27 -7.30 -5.07 1.58
CA LEU A 27 -6.46 -5.81 0.62
C LEU A 27 -6.87 -7.28 0.54
N ALA A 28 -7.28 -7.87 1.66
CA ALA A 28 -7.69 -9.28 1.69
C ALA A 28 -8.87 -9.55 0.77
N LYS A 29 -9.81 -8.62 0.66
CA LYS A 29 -10.94 -8.78 -0.24
C LYS A 29 -10.49 -8.88 -1.69
N TYR A 30 -9.52 -8.05 -2.06
CA TYR A 30 -9.06 -8.01 -3.44
C TYR A 30 -8.15 -9.19 -3.78
N ARG A 31 -7.48 -9.78 -2.79
CA ARG A 31 -6.69 -10.99 -3.03
C ARG A 31 -7.57 -12.12 -3.56
N GLN A 32 -8.83 -12.15 -3.16
CA GLN A 32 -9.77 -13.17 -3.64
C GLN A 32 -10.13 -12.99 -5.11
N GLN A 33 -9.81 -11.84 -5.67
CA GLN A 33 -10.05 -11.57 -7.08
C GLN A 33 -8.83 -11.86 -7.96
N GLY A 34 -7.79 -12.48 -7.40
CA GLY A 34 -6.57 -12.77 -8.15
C GLY A 34 -5.57 -11.64 -8.17
N ILE A 35 -5.75 -10.65 -7.31
CA ILE A 35 -4.83 -9.52 -7.20
C ILE A 35 -3.91 -9.77 -6.02
N ALA A 36 -2.63 -9.48 -6.20
CA ALA A 36 -1.64 -9.60 -5.13
C ALA A 36 -1.10 -8.22 -4.79
N PHE A 37 -0.49 -8.11 -3.62
CA PHE A 37 0.05 -6.84 -3.14
C PHE A 37 1.42 -7.07 -2.53
N HIS A 38 2.31 -6.09 -2.71
CA HIS A 38 3.57 -6.09 -2.00
C HIS A 38 4.07 -4.65 -1.85
N ALA A 39 5.17 -4.50 -1.10
CA ALA A 39 5.83 -3.21 -0.90
C ALA A 39 4.89 -2.17 -0.30
N LEU A 40 4.04 -2.61 0.65
CA LEU A 40 3.16 -1.69 1.35
C LEU A 40 4.00 -0.76 2.22
N ARG A 41 3.82 0.53 2.03
CA ARG A 41 4.50 1.57 2.80
C ARG A 41 3.47 2.50 3.36
N THR A 42 3.57 2.82 4.64
CA THR A 42 2.64 3.73 5.29
C THR A 42 3.40 4.76 6.09
N ARG A 43 2.82 5.94 6.18
CA ARG A 43 3.42 7.05 6.87
C ARG A 43 2.32 7.93 7.44
N GLN A 44 2.56 8.48 8.63
CA GLN A 44 1.63 9.43 9.24
C GLN A 44 2.33 10.78 9.36
N ALA A 45 1.70 11.81 8.85
CA ALA A 45 2.21 13.17 8.96
C ALA A 45 1.06 14.04 9.46
N GLY A 46 1.10 14.38 10.74
CA GLY A 46 0.00 15.10 11.37
C GLY A 46 -1.27 14.27 11.33
N SER A 47 -2.35 14.84 10.82
CA SER A 47 -3.64 14.15 10.71
C SER A 47 -3.78 13.39 9.40
N ARG A 48 -2.79 13.45 8.52
CA ARG A 48 -2.86 12.84 7.19
C ARG A 48 -2.10 11.52 7.17
N SER A 49 -2.72 10.51 6.59
CA SER A 49 -2.11 9.21 6.35
C SER A 49 -1.62 9.12 4.91
N PHE A 50 -0.47 8.49 4.71
CA PHE A 50 0.07 8.23 3.37
C PHE A 50 0.24 6.73 3.20
N VAL A 51 -0.29 6.20 2.11
CA VAL A 51 -0.22 4.77 1.82
C VAL A 51 0.27 4.59 0.39
N MET A 52 1.25 3.73 0.23
CA MET A 52 1.75 3.35 -1.09
C MET A 52 1.83 1.83 -1.12
N VAL A 53 1.35 1.23 -2.19
CA VAL A 53 1.37 -0.23 -2.32
C VAL A 53 1.47 -0.61 -3.79
N HIS A 54 2.21 -1.67 -4.07
CA HIS A 54 2.28 -2.24 -5.40
C HIS A 54 1.12 -3.22 -5.57
N VAL A 55 0.40 -3.07 -6.67
CA VAL A 55 -0.77 -3.88 -6.98
C VAL A 55 -0.41 -4.78 -8.17
N LEU A 56 -0.36 -6.09 -7.92
CA LEU A 56 0.05 -7.06 -8.92
C LEU A 56 -1.19 -7.70 -9.52
N VAL A 57 -1.35 -7.53 -10.83
CA VAL A 57 -2.52 -8.05 -11.55
C VAL A 57 -2.06 -8.96 -12.68
N PRO A 58 -2.93 -9.84 -13.19
CA PRO A 58 -2.57 -10.65 -14.34
C PRO A 58 -2.09 -9.77 -15.49
N GLY A 59 -1.00 -10.18 -16.12
CA GLY A 59 -0.37 -9.37 -17.15
C GLY A 59 -1.20 -9.23 -18.43
N ASP A 60 -2.23 -10.08 -18.62
CA ASP A 60 -3.08 -10.00 -19.78
C ASP A 60 -4.31 -9.08 -19.58
N TRP A 61 -4.43 -8.46 -18.41
CA TRP A 61 -5.46 -7.43 -18.22
C TRP A 61 -5.11 -6.20 -19.07
N SER A 62 -6.14 -5.53 -19.57
CA SER A 62 -5.91 -4.26 -20.25
C SER A 62 -5.48 -3.20 -19.23
N VAL A 63 -4.82 -2.16 -19.74
CA VAL A 63 -4.48 -1.02 -18.88
C VAL A 63 -5.74 -0.44 -18.25
N ARG A 64 -6.82 -0.36 -19.01
CA ARG A 64 -8.10 0.15 -18.50
C ARG A 64 -8.60 -0.70 -17.34
N GLN A 65 -8.62 -2.01 -17.50
CA GLN A 65 -9.10 -2.90 -16.47
C GLN A 65 -8.27 -2.79 -15.20
N ALA A 66 -6.95 -2.82 -15.36
CA ALA A 66 -6.04 -2.71 -14.22
C ALA A 66 -6.19 -1.37 -13.52
N HIS A 67 -6.29 -0.29 -14.28
CA HIS A 67 -6.48 1.04 -13.74
C HIS A 67 -7.78 1.14 -12.93
N ASP A 68 -8.87 0.59 -13.47
CA ASP A 68 -10.16 0.66 -12.78
C ASP A 68 -10.12 -0.09 -11.44
N TRP A 69 -9.44 -1.23 -11.39
CA TRP A 69 -9.27 -1.95 -10.14
C TRP A 69 -8.41 -1.16 -9.16
N ALA A 70 -7.32 -0.57 -9.64
CA ALA A 70 -6.47 0.24 -8.77
C ALA A 70 -7.23 1.44 -8.18
N GLU A 71 -8.04 2.10 -9.00
CA GLU A 71 -8.85 3.23 -8.53
C GLU A 71 -9.84 2.79 -7.45
N ARG A 72 -10.43 1.62 -7.63
CA ARG A 72 -11.37 1.08 -6.65
C ARG A 72 -10.68 0.78 -5.32
N ILE A 73 -9.50 0.17 -5.40
CA ILE A 73 -8.69 -0.13 -4.21
C ILE A 73 -8.32 1.15 -3.47
N GLU A 74 -7.84 2.15 -4.22
CA GLU A 74 -7.46 3.43 -3.62
C GLU A 74 -8.64 4.11 -2.95
N ALA A 75 -9.80 4.10 -3.60
CA ALA A 75 -10.98 4.74 -3.04
C ALA A 75 -11.41 4.06 -1.74
N GLU A 76 -11.35 2.74 -1.71
CA GLU A 76 -11.75 2.00 -0.52
C GLU A 76 -10.78 2.22 0.64
N LEU A 77 -9.48 2.28 0.33
CA LEU A 77 -8.48 2.59 1.35
C LEU A 77 -8.69 3.99 1.91
N ARG A 78 -8.98 4.96 1.04
CA ARG A 78 -9.26 6.32 1.52
C ARG A 78 -10.49 6.36 2.41
N GLU A 79 -11.49 5.56 2.09
CA GLU A 79 -12.73 5.53 2.87
C GLU A 79 -12.48 5.02 4.28
N VAL A 80 -11.73 3.93 4.43
CA VAL A 80 -11.50 3.37 5.77
C VAL A 80 -10.50 4.19 6.59
N LEU A 81 -9.58 4.88 5.93
CA LEU A 81 -8.55 5.64 6.65
C LEU A 81 -8.96 7.08 6.93
N GLY A 82 -9.95 7.59 6.21
CA GLY A 82 -10.36 8.97 6.34
C GLY A 82 -9.44 9.90 5.56
N HIS A 83 -8.69 10.76 6.24
CA HIS A 83 -7.83 11.75 5.59
C HIS A 83 -6.53 11.09 5.12
N ALA A 84 -6.56 10.52 3.93
CA ALA A 84 -5.43 9.72 3.44
C ALA A 84 -5.10 10.04 1.99
N HIS A 85 -3.81 9.96 1.69
CA HIS A 85 -3.29 10.01 0.32
C HIS A 85 -2.81 8.60 -0.03
N VAL A 86 -3.43 8.00 -1.04
CA VAL A 86 -3.15 6.62 -1.43
C VAL A 86 -2.60 6.60 -2.84
N THR A 87 -1.46 5.95 -3.01
CA THR A 87 -0.82 5.78 -4.32
C THR A 87 -0.62 4.29 -4.57
N THR A 88 -0.94 3.84 -5.78
CA THR A 88 -0.68 2.46 -6.18
C THR A 88 0.24 2.44 -7.38
N HIS A 89 0.99 1.35 -7.48
CA HIS A 89 1.86 1.08 -8.62
C HIS A 89 1.46 -0.27 -9.19
N LEU A 90 0.99 -0.28 -10.43
CA LEU A 90 0.53 -1.51 -11.08
C LEU A 90 1.69 -2.30 -11.67
N GLU A 91 1.71 -3.61 -11.44
CA GLU A 91 2.72 -4.49 -11.99
C GLU A 91 2.08 -5.81 -12.42
N PRO A 92 2.60 -6.43 -13.49
CA PRO A 92 2.13 -7.77 -13.85
C PRO A 92 2.62 -8.79 -12.81
N VAL A 93 1.71 -9.65 -12.36
CA VAL A 93 2.05 -10.61 -11.30
C VAL A 93 3.09 -11.63 -11.78
N GLU A 94 3.16 -11.88 -13.09
CA GLU A 94 4.08 -12.87 -13.66
C GLU A 94 5.49 -12.33 -13.92
N ASP A 95 5.67 -11.03 -13.81
CA ASP A 95 6.95 -10.41 -14.15
C ASP A 95 7.96 -10.61 -13.02
N PRO A 96 9.11 -11.25 -13.29
CA PRO A 96 10.14 -11.40 -12.25
C PRO A 96 10.61 -10.06 -11.69
N LEU A 97 10.54 -8.97 -12.46
CA LEU A 97 10.93 -7.65 -11.99
C LEU A 97 10.04 -7.17 -10.84
N SER A 98 8.81 -7.67 -10.75
CA SER A 98 7.92 -7.31 -9.64
C SER A 98 8.50 -7.77 -8.31
N MET A 99 9.17 -8.91 -8.27
CA MET A 99 9.81 -9.41 -7.07
C MET A 99 11.09 -8.62 -6.75
N ILE A 100 11.80 -8.20 -7.76
CA ILE A 100 12.99 -7.36 -7.59
C ILE A 100 12.59 -6.03 -6.98
N ASP A 101 11.50 -5.44 -7.45
CA ASP A 101 10.98 -4.19 -6.90
C ASP A 101 10.68 -4.34 -5.40
N GLN A 102 10.11 -5.46 -5.01
CA GLN A 102 9.85 -5.74 -3.61
C GLN A 102 11.12 -5.74 -2.78
N GLU A 103 12.17 -6.32 -3.31
CA GLU A 103 13.46 -6.36 -2.62
C GLU A 103 14.09 -4.98 -2.52
N LEU A 104 13.99 -4.19 -3.57
CA LEU A 104 14.55 -2.84 -3.60
C LEU A 104 13.83 -1.92 -2.62
N ASP A 105 12.57 -2.21 -2.34
CA ASP A 105 11.77 -1.39 -1.43
C ASP A 105 12.05 -1.71 0.03
N ARG A 106 12.83 -2.73 0.31
CA ARG A 106 13.16 -3.06 1.69
C ARG A 106 14.10 -2.03 2.27
N PRO A 107 13.90 -1.66 3.54
CA PRO A 107 14.87 -0.78 4.20
C PRO A 107 16.23 -1.45 4.24
N ALA A 108 17.28 -0.66 4.18
CA ALA A 108 18.63 -1.19 4.33
C ALA A 108 18.77 -1.84 5.70
N PRO A 109 19.49 -2.95 5.81
CA PRO A 109 19.70 -3.62 7.10
C PRO A 109 20.42 -2.74 8.09
#